data_c335cf4e7e98a161cab7e05ee59dd59d
#
_entry.id   c335cf4e7e98a161cab7e05ee59dd59d
#
_cell.length_a   1.000
_cell.length_b   1.000
_cell.length_c   1.000
_cell.angle_alpha   90.00
_cell.angle_beta   90.00
_cell.angle_gamma   90.00
#
_symmetry.space_group_name_H-M   'P 1'
#
loop_
_entity.id
_entity.type
_entity.pdbx_description
1 polymer ?
#
loop_
_entity_poly.entity_id
_entity_poly.type
_entity_poly.pdbx_seq_one_letter_code
_entity_poly.pdbx_strand_id
1 'polypeptide(L)'
;MLEKLFKLSANKTDAKTEVLAGITTFMTMAYILAVNPNILSATGMDSGAVFTATALAAFLGTLLMAIFANYPFALAPGMGLNAYFAYTVVIGMGYSWQYALTAVFAEGIVFIVLSLTNVREAIFNAIPLNLKSAVSVGIGLFIAFVGLQNANIVIGGSTLLQLFSVDGYNAAKGVEASFNNVGITVILALIGIIVTGILVVKNVKGNILWGILITWGLGIICQFAGLYVPNPEIGFYSLLPDFSNGLSIPSLAPIFAKLQFDGVFSLDFLVILFAFLFVDLFDTLGTLVGVSSKAGMLDENGKLPHIKGALLADAVATTAGAVLGTSTTTTFVESASGVSEGGRTGLTAVTTAILFGLSLFLSPIFLAIPSFATAPALVIVGLYMLSNVISIDFSDMSEAIPCYVCIIAMPFFYSISEGISMGIITYVAINLITGKAKEKKISALMYVLAVLFILKYIFL
;
A
#
# COMPACT_ATOMS: atom_id res chain seq x y z
N MET A 1 -7.76 -34.10 -8.04
CA MET A 1 -8.33 -33.15 -7.05
C MET A 1 -8.12 -31.70 -7.50
N LEU A 2 -6.91 -31.27 -7.81
CA LEU A 2 -6.60 -29.91 -8.25
C LEU A 2 -7.39 -29.48 -9.49
N GLU A 3 -7.51 -30.35 -10.50
CA GLU A 3 -8.29 -30.10 -11.72
C GLU A 3 -9.77 -29.77 -11.42
N LYS A 4 -10.40 -30.49 -10.48
CA LYS A 4 -11.80 -30.24 -10.08
C LYS A 4 -11.98 -28.90 -9.35
N LEU A 5 -11.00 -28.49 -8.55
CA LEU A 5 -11.06 -27.25 -7.77
C LEU A 5 -10.75 -26.03 -8.63
N PHE A 6 -9.68 -26.09 -9.41
CA PHE A 6 -9.12 -24.91 -10.09
C PHE A 6 -9.39 -24.88 -11.60
N LYS A 7 -9.94 -25.97 -12.18
CA LYS A 7 -10.26 -26.07 -13.63
C LYS A 7 -9.03 -25.74 -14.50
N LEU A 8 -7.90 -26.36 -14.19
CA LEU A 8 -6.60 -26.05 -14.80
C LEU A 8 -6.63 -26.17 -16.33
N SER A 9 -7.14 -27.30 -16.85
CA SER A 9 -7.23 -27.56 -18.30
C SER A 9 -8.13 -26.55 -19.01
N ALA A 10 -9.25 -26.14 -18.36
CA ALA A 10 -10.15 -25.12 -18.91
C ALA A 10 -9.48 -23.74 -18.99
N ASN A 11 -8.55 -23.44 -18.07
CA ASN A 11 -7.76 -22.21 -18.05
C ASN A 11 -6.42 -22.33 -18.80
N LYS A 12 -6.21 -23.40 -19.57
CA LYS A 12 -5.01 -23.65 -20.39
C LYS A 12 -3.70 -23.58 -19.59
N THR A 13 -3.70 -24.16 -18.39
CA THR A 13 -2.55 -24.18 -17.48
C THR A 13 -2.39 -25.57 -16.85
N ASP A 14 -1.32 -25.78 -16.12
CA ASP A 14 -1.02 -27.01 -15.36
C ASP A 14 -0.52 -26.69 -13.94
N ALA A 15 -0.54 -27.69 -13.05
CA ALA A 15 -0.19 -27.51 -11.66
C ALA A 15 1.24 -27.00 -11.42
N LYS A 16 2.20 -27.38 -12.27
CA LYS A 16 3.60 -26.96 -12.16
C LYS A 16 3.73 -25.47 -12.47
N THR A 17 3.11 -25.04 -13.56
CA THR A 17 3.07 -23.63 -13.97
C THR A 17 2.42 -22.77 -12.89
N GLU A 18 1.28 -23.20 -12.34
CA GLU A 18 0.58 -22.47 -11.28
C GLU A 18 1.42 -22.33 -9.99
N VAL A 19 2.11 -23.39 -9.56
CA VAL A 19 2.98 -23.37 -8.40
C VAL A 19 4.19 -22.43 -8.63
N LEU A 20 4.83 -22.50 -9.80
CA LEU A 20 5.93 -21.58 -10.13
C LEU A 20 5.46 -20.13 -10.20
N ALA A 21 4.29 -19.87 -10.75
CA ALA A 21 3.65 -18.56 -10.77
C ALA A 21 3.38 -18.04 -9.36
N GLY A 22 2.90 -18.89 -8.45
CA GLY A 22 2.66 -18.54 -7.06
C GLY A 22 3.94 -18.21 -6.29
N ILE A 23 5.02 -18.96 -6.50
CA ILE A 23 6.34 -18.65 -5.95
C ILE A 23 6.83 -17.29 -6.48
N THR A 24 6.70 -17.03 -7.78
CA THR A 24 7.09 -15.75 -8.38
C THR A 24 6.29 -14.58 -7.80
N THR A 25 4.96 -14.73 -7.65
CA THR A 25 4.11 -13.72 -7.01
C THR A 25 4.57 -13.46 -5.58
N PHE A 26 4.80 -14.50 -4.78
CA PHE A 26 5.29 -14.35 -3.42
C PHE A 26 6.63 -13.59 -3.38
N MET A 27 7.59 -13.96 -4.20
CA MET A 27 8.91 -13.29 -4.23
C MET A 27 8.81 -11.80 -4.57
N THR A 28 7.85 -11.41 -5.40
CA THR A 28 7.63 -9.98 -5.73
C THR A 28 6.88 -9.22 -4.65
N MET A 29 6.12 -9.91 -3.79
CA MET A 29 5.29 -9.32 -2.72
C MET A 29 5.88 -9.44 -1.32
N ALA A 30 6.82 -10.35 -1.08
CA ALA A 30 7.33 -10.67 0.26
C ALA A 30 7.94 -9.46 0.99
N TYR A 31 8.30 -8.41 0.26
CA TYR A 31 8.79 -7.16 0.84
C TYR A 31 7.78 -6.52 1.82
N ILE A 32 6.47 -6.78 1.66
CA ILE A 32 5.43 -6.24 2.54
C ILE A 32 5.60 -6.71 3.99
N LEU A 33 6.18 -7.90 4.18
CA LEU A 33 6.48 -8.46 5.50
C LEU A 33 7.51 -7.64 6.30
N ALA A 34 8.36 -6.89 5.61
CA ALA A 34 9.29 -5.95 6.25
C ALA A 34 8.72 -4.52 6.25
N VAL A 35 8.11 -4.10 5.14
CA VAL A 35 7.67 -2.71 4.95
C VAL A 35 6.47 -2.37 5.82
N ASN A 36 5.46 -3.24 5.90
CA ASN A 36 4.26 -2.94 6.68
C ASN A 36 4.53 -2.82 8.20
N PRO A 37 5.29 -3.74 8.84
CA PRO A 37 5.71 -3.54 10.23
C PRO A 37 6.48 -2.23 10.45
N ASN A 38 7.38 -1.86 9.54
CA ASN A 38 8.11 -0.60 9.63
C ASN A 38 7.21 0.65 9.56
N ILE A 39 6.18 0.63 8.70
CA ILE A 39 5.24 1.74 8.57
C ILE A 39 4.32 1.82 9.79
N LEU A 40 3.67 0.73 10.15
CA LEU A 40 2.67 0.73 11.22
C LEU A 40 3.30 0.87 12.61
N SER A 41 4.52 0.39 12.84
CA SER A 41 5.21 0.60 14.13
C SER A 41 5.50 2.07 14.43
N ALA A 42 5.57 2.94 13.41
CA ALA A 42 5.68 4.39 13.62
C ALA A 42 4.48 4.98 14.39
N THR A 43 3.35 4.27 14.46
CA THR A 43 2.15 4.64 15.23
C THR A 43 2.17 4.16 16.68
N GLY A 44 3.24 3.47 17.11
CA GLY A 44 3.35 2.83 18.42
C GLY A 44 2.79 1.41 18.48
N MET A 45 2.39 0.80 17.36
CA MET A 45 2.02 -0.61 17.28
C MET A 45 3.26 -1.50 17.44
N ASP A 46 3.09 -2.64 18.09
CA ASP A 46 4.17 -3.65 18.23
C ASP A 46 4.54 -4.23 16.85
N SER A 47 5.79 -4.07 16.44
CA SER A 47 6.26 -4.45 15.11
C SER A 47 6.19 -5.97 14.86
N GLY A 48 6.43 -6.78 15.89
CA GLY A 48 6.32 -8.24 15.79
C GLY A 48 4.87 -8.68 15.61
N ALA A 49 3.95 -8.10 16.37
CA ALA A 49 2.52 -8.35 16.21
C ALA A 49 2.02 -7.91 14.84
N VAL A 50 2.45 -6.73 14.34
CA VAL A 50 2.11 -6.25 12.98
C VAL A 50 2.66 -7.17 11.90
N PHE A 51 3.89 -7.70 12.06
CA PHE A 51 4.43 -8.71 11.14
C PHE A 51 3.52 -9.94 11.06
N THR A 52 3.13 -10.48 12.21
CA THR A 52 2.24 -11.64 12.27
C THR A 52 0.87 -11.33 11.66
N ALA A 53 0.29 -10.16 11.98
CA ALA A 53 -0.97 -9.72 11.39
C ALA A 53 -0.87 -9.56 9.86
N THR A 54 0.24 -9.00 9.36
CA THR A 54 0.50 -8.84 7.92
C THR A 54 0.56 -10.18 7.20
N ALA A 55 1.33 -11.13 7.72
CA ALA A 55 1.48 -12.46 7.13
C ALA A 55 0.16 -13.23 7.13
N LEU A 56 -0.61 -13.17 8.23
CA LEU A 56 -1.91 -13.82 8.34
C LEU A 56 -2.97 -13.16 7.46
N ALA A 57 -3.01 -11.83 7.38
CA ALA A 57 -3.94 -11.12 6.51
C ALA A 57 -3.65 -11.42 5.03
N ALA A 58 -2.37 -11.44 4.63
CA ALA A 58 -1.97 -11.83 3.29
C ALA A 58 -2.29 -13.31 2.99
N PHE A 59 -2.04 -14.22 3.93
CA PHE A 59 -2.43 -15.63 3.82
C PHE A 59 -3.94 -15.78 3.62
N LEU A 60 -4.75 -15.21 4.52
CA LEU A 60 -6.21 -15.32 4.50
C LEU A 60 -6.80 -14.66 3.26
N GLY A 61 -6.41 -13.41 2.96
CA GLY A 61 -6.94 -12.66 1.83
C GLY A 61 -6.63 -13.35 0.49
N THR A 62 -5.40 -13.82 0.32
CA THR A 62 -4.99 -14.53 -0.89
C THR A 62 -5.68 -15.89 -1.01
N LEU A 63 -5.89 -16.60 0.09
CA LEU A 63 -6.66 -17.85 0.11
C LEU A 63 -8.13 -17.61 -0.25
N LEU A 64 -8.75 -16.56 0.27
CA LEU A 64 -10.12 -16.18 -0.05
C LEU A 64 -10.28 -15.81 -1.54
N MET A 65 -9.29 -15.16 -2.14
CA MET A 65 -9.26 -14.88 -3.58
C MET A 65 -9.28 -16.17 -4.40
N ALA A 66 -8.50 -17.18 -3.98
CA ALA A 66 -8.51 -18.50 -4.63
C ALA A 66 -9.87 -19.19 -4.53
N ILE A 67 -10.53 -19.11 -3.36
CA ILE A 67 -11.78 -19.80 -3.09
C ILE A 67 -12.98 -19.10 -3.75
N PHE A 68 -13.08 -17.78 -3.64
CA PHE A 68 -14.27 -17.03 -4.08
C PHE A 68 -14.24 -16.67 -5.56
N ALA A 69 -13.04 -16.43 -6.12
CA ALA A 69 -12.89 -15.99 -7.50
C ALA A 69 -12.13 -16.97 -8.40
N ASN A 70 -11.37 -17.90 -7.83
CA ASN A 70 -10.44 -18.77 -8.58
C ASN A 70 -9.43 -17.98 -9.43
N TYR A 71 -8.94 -16.83 -8.92
CA TYR A 71 -7.99 -15.98 -9.60
C TYR A 71 -6.56 -16.14 -9.08
N PRO A 72 -5.54 -15.91 -9.95
CA PRO A 72 -4.13 -16.00 -9.58
C PRO A 72 -3.60 -14.76 -8.85
N PHE A 73 -4.49 -13.98 -8.21
CA PHE A 73 -4.13 -12.71 -7.59
C PHE A 73 -3.89 -12.90 -6.10
N ALA A 74 -2.88 -12.21 -5.59
CA ALA A 74 -2.53 -12.21 -4.18
C ALA A 74 -2.93 -10.88 -3.52
N LEU A 75 -3.31 -10.96 -2.25
CA LEU A 75 -3.71 -9.85 -1.40
C LEU A 75 -2.72 -9.69 -0.26
N ALA A 76 -2.49 -8.44 0.13
CA ALA A 76 -1.74 -8.08 1.33
C ALA A 76 -2.14 -6.66 1.77
N PRO A 77 -1.72 -6.18 2.97
CA PRO A 77 -1.94 -4.80 3.39
C PRO A 77 -1.39 -3.80 2.37
N GLY A 78 -2.28 -2.95 1.83
CA GLY A 78 -1.98 -2.05 0.71
C GLY A 78 -1.07 -0.89 1.11
N MET A 79 -0.01 -0.62 0.32
CA MET A 79 1.02 0.37 0.66
C MET A 79 0.47 1.78 0.86
N GLY A 80 -0.43 2.24 -0.04
CA GLY A 80 -1.07 3.55 0.06
C GLY A 80 -1.94 3.67 1.30
N LEU A 81 -2.68 2.60 1.61
CA LEU A 81 -3.57 2.52 2.77
C LEU A 81 -2.78 2.40 4.08
N ASN A 82 -1.65 1.69 4.09
CA ASN A 82 -0.72 1.65 5.23
C ASN A 82 -0.18 3.05 5.55
N ALA A 83 0.25 3.77 4.52
CA ALA A 83 0.76 5.13 4.66
C ALA A 83 -0.33 6.10 5.11
N TYR A 84 -1.55 6.01 4.56
CA TYR A 84 -2.69 6.79 5.00
C TYR A 84 -3.04 6.50 6.47
N PHE A 85 -3.09 5.22 6.85
CA PHE A 85 -3.30 4.80 8.23
C PHE A 85 -2.29 5.44 9.19
N ALA A 86 -1.00 5.22 8.92
CA ALA A 86 0.06 5.59 9.86
C ALA A 86 0.32 7.10 9.85
N TYR A 87 0.56 7.67 8.68
CA TYR A 87 1.09 9.04 8.58
C TYR A 87 -0.01 10.10 8.52
N THR A 88 -1.16 9.79 7.89
CA THR A 88 -2.26 10.75 7.84
C THR A 88 -3.13 10.65 9.09
N VAL A 89 -3.72 9.47 9.35
CA VAL A 89 -4.73 9.33 10.41
C VAL A 89 -4.09 9.37 11.81
N VAL A 90 -3.06 8.54 12.05
CA VAL A 90 -2.49 8.45 13.40
C VAL A 90 -1.54 9.60 13.69
N ILE A 91 -0.51 9.80 12.88
CA ILE A 91 0.53 10.79 13.17
C ILE A 91 0.04 12.21 12.83
N GLY A 92 -0.58 12.40 11.66
CA GLY A 92 -0.98 13.72 11.17
C GLY A 92 -2.21 14.28 11.84
N MET A 93 -3.27 13.47 12.01
CA MET A 93 -4.52 13.89 12.65
C MET A 93 -4.55 13.62 14.16
N GLY A 94 -3.57 12.88 14.71
CA GLY A 94 -3.42 12.62 16.15
C GLY A 94 -4.38 11.59 16.72
N TYR A 95 -5.04 10.77 15.89
CA TYR A 95 -5.91 9.70 16.36
C TYR A 95 -5.11 8.47 16.81
N SER A 96 -5.70 7.68 17.70
CA SER A 96 -5.11 6.40 18.11
C SER A 96 -5.12 5.41 16.94
N TRP A 97 -4.14 4.50 16.90
CA TRP A 97 -4.13 3.44 15.90
C TRP A 97 -5.33 2.48 16.03
N GLN A 98 -5.89 2.36 17.23
CA GLN A 98 -7.13 1.59 17.48
C GLN A 98 -8.33 2.21 16.77
N TYR A 99 -8.41 3.53 16.77
CA TYR A 99 -9.44 4.28 16.05
C TYR A 99 -9.29 4.11 14.53
N ALA A 100 -8.06 4.18 14.02
CA ALA A 100 -7.77 3.91 12.61
C ALA A 100 -8.12 2.47 12.21
N LEU A 101 -7.82 1.46 13.07
CA LEU A 101 -8.25 0.06 12.85
C LEU A 101 -9.77 -0.07 12.80
N THR A 102 -10.49 0.71 13.63
CA THR A 102 -11.96 0.71 13.59
C THR A 102 -12.50 1.27 12.28
N ALA A 103 -11.83 2.28 11.70
CA ALA A 103 -12.20 2.81 10.39
C ALA A 103 -11.96 1.76 9.28
N VAL A 104 -10.83 1.04 9.32
CA VAL A 104 -10.55 -0.08 8.39
C VAL A 104 -11.56 -1.23 8.56
N PHE A 105 -11.92 -1.54 9.80
CA PHE A 105 -12.95 -2.55 10.06
C PHE A 105 -14.31 -2.14 9.49
N ALA A 106 -14.73 -0.89 9.73
CA ALA A 106 -15.97 -0.34 9.19
C ALA A 106 -15.95 -0.29 7.65
N GLU A 107 -14.82 0.09 7.05
CA GLU A 107 -14.57 0.03 5.61
C GLU A 107 -14.84 -1.38 5.05
N GLY A 108 -14.23 -2.40 5.65
CA GLY A 108 -14.40 -3.79 5.24
C GLY A 108 -15.88 -4.23 5.29
N ILE A 109 -16.59 -3.90 6.39
CA ILE A 109 -18.03 -4.20 6.52
C ILE A 109 -18.86 -3.50 5.44
N VAL A 110 -18.61 -2.21 5.18
CA VAL A 110 -19.27 -1.46 4.12
C VAL A 110 -19.01 -2.12 2.76
N PHE A 111 -17.76 -2.51 2.49
CA PHE A 111 -17.43 -3.18 1.23
C PHE A 111 -18.00 -4.58 1.09
N ILE A 112 -18.16 -5.36 2.17
CA ILE A 112 -18.92 -6.61 2.11
C ILE A 112 -20.33 -6.34 1.62
N VAL A 113 -21.03 -5.37 2.23
CA VAL A 113 -22.41 -5.01 1.84
C VAL A 113 -22.46 -4.52 0.39
N LEU A 114 -21.52 -3.65 -0.02
CA LEU A 114 -21.47 -3.12 -1.39
C LEU A 114 -21.08 -4.18 -2.43
N SER A 115 -20.26 -5.18 -2.06
CA SER A 115 -19.86 -6.28 -2.96
C SER A 115 -20.99 -7.29 -3.21
N LEU A 116 -21.91 -7.44 -2.25
CA LEU A 116 -23.12 -8.25 -2.44
C LEU A 116 -24.13 -7.59 -3.39
N THR A 117 -23.99 -6.28 -3.60
CA THR A 117 -24.78 -5.46 -4.54
C THR A 117 -23.91 -5.03 -5.73
N ASN A 118 -24.48 -4.36 -6.73
CA ASN A 118 -23.70 -3.78 -7.85
C ASN A 118 -23.26 -2.33 -7.55
N VAL A 119 -23.42 -1.87 -6.32
CA VAL A 119 -23.20 -0.46 -5.96
C VAL A 119 -21.73 -0.10 -5.99
N ARG A 120 -20.81 -1.01 -5.60
CA ARG A 120 -19.35 -0.77 -5.65
C ARG A 120 -18.89 -0.45 -7.08
N GLU A 121 -19.37 -1.22 -8.07
CA GLU A 121 -19.08 -0.97 -9.49
C GLU A 121 -19.69 0.36 -9.97
N ALA A 122 -20.90 0.69 -9.52
CA ALA A 122 -21.57 1.95 -9.87
C ALA A 122 -20.82 3.17 -9.30
N ILE A 123 -20.35 3.11 -8.06
CA ILE A 123 -19.53 4.17 -7.44
C ILE A 123 -18.23 4.37 -8.22
N PHE A 124 -17.54 3.28 -8.55
CA PHE A 124 -16.33 3.35 -9.35
C PHE A 124 -16.57 4.04 -10.68
N ASN A 125 -17.65 3.68 -11.39
CA ASN A 125 -17.98 4.27 -12.69
C ASN A 125 -18.46 5.72 -12.60
N ALA A 126 -18.88 6.19 -11.43
CA ALA A 126 -19.35 7.57 -11.22
C ALA A 126 -18.23 8.60 -11.17
N ILE A 127 -16.97 8.17 -10.96
CA ILE A 127 -15.81 9.05 -10.85
C ILE A 127 -15.09 9.13 -12.20
N PRO A 128 -14.67 10.33 -12.66
CA PRO A 128 -13.95 10.52 -13.91
C PRO A 128 -12.65 9.71 -13.99
N LEU A 129 -12.37 9.12 -15.15
CA LEU A 129 -11.21 8.26 -15.36
C LEU A 129 -9.89 9.00 -15.09
N ASN A 130 -9.77 10.24 -15.56
CA ASN A 130 -8.58 11.06 -15.34
C ASN A 130 -8.32 11.28 -13.84
N LEU A 131 -9.37 11.54 -13.06
CA LEU A 131 -9.24 11.74 -11.61
C LEU A 131 -8.86 10.45 -10.87
N LYS A 132 -9.33 9.29 -11.33
CA LYS A 132 -8.89 7.97 -10.82
C LYS A 132 -7.39 7.79 -11.01
N SER A 133 -6.89 8.06 -12.21
CA SER A 133 -5.47 7.98 -12.53
C SER A 133 -4.66 8.98 -11.70
N ALA A 134 -5.17 10.20 -11.51
CA ALA A 134 -4.54 11.22 -10.68
C ALA A 134 -4.41 10.80 -9.21
N VAL A 135 -5.41 10.13 -8.65
CA VAL A 135 -5.33 9.58 -7.28
C VAL A 135 -4.20 8.57 -7.18
N SER A 136 -4.11 7.62 -8.11
CA SER A 136 -3.02 6.63 -8.12
C SER A 136 -1.63 7.30 -8.23
N VAL A 137 -1.48 8.29 -9.11
CA VAL A 137 -0.25 9.06 -9.28
C VAL A 137 0.12 9.81 -8.00
N GLY A 138 -0.85 10.50 -7.39
CA GLY A 138 -0.64 11.24 -6.13
C GLY A 138 -0.22 10.34 -4.97
N ILE A 139 -0.88 9.18 -4.82
CA ILE A 139 -0.50 8.15 -3.83
C ILE A 139 0.94 7.67 -4.10
N GLY A 140 1.31 7.43 -5.37
CA GLY A 140 2.65 7.00 -5.73
C GLY A 140 3.72 8.02 -5.31
N LEU A 141 3.51 9.31 -5.59
CA LEU A 141 4.41 10.39 -5.15
C LEU A 141 4.47 10.49 -3.63
N PHE A 142 3.33 10.36 -2.95
CA PHE A 142 3.27 10.38 -1.48
C PHE A 142 4.08 9.24 -0.86
N ILE A 143 3.91 8.01 -1.36
CA ILE A 143 4.66 6.82 -0.87
C ILE A 143 6.17 7.00 -1.10
N ALA A 144 6.57 7.48 -2.29
CA ALA A 144 7.99 7.75 -2.57
C ALA A 144 8.55 8.80 -1.60
N PHE A 145 7.79 9.86 -1.33
CA PHE A 145 8.17 10.91 -0.38
C PHE A 145 8.32 10.37 1.05
N VAL A 146 7.38 9.55 1.52
CA VAL A 146 7.47 8.83 2.80
C VAL A 146 8.73 7.95 2.85
N GLY A 147 9.06 7.24 1.76
CA GLY A 147 10.29 6.46 1.66
C GLY A 147 11.55 7.30 1.85
N LEU A 148 11.63 8.46 1.18
CA LEU A 148 12.75 9.38 1.33
C LEU A 148 12.89 9.93 2.76
N GLN A 149 11.77 10.20 3.44
CA GLN A 149 11.79 10.65 4.84
C GLN A 149 12.16 9.53 5.81
N ASN A 150 11.64 8.33 5.63
CA ASN A 150 11.96 7.18 6.49
C ASN A 150 13.44 6.78 6.41
N ALA A 151 14.09 7.04 5.27
CA ALA A 151 15.53 6.88 5.10
C ALA A 151 16.35 8.11 5.52
N ASN A 152 15.70 9.16 6.05
CA ASN A 152 16.31 10.43 6.39
C ASN A 152 17.02 11.14 5.21
N ILE A 153 16.74 10.77 3.96
CA ILE A 153 17.27 11.47 2.77
C ILE A 153 16.69 12.89 2.73
N VAL A 154 15.41 13.03 3.07
CA VAL A 154 14.71 14.29 3.25
C VAL A 154 14.34 14.46 4.71
N ILE A 155 14.72 15.58 5.29
CA ILE A 155 14.47 15.92 6.72
C ILE A 155 13.77 17.28 6.83
N GLY A 156 13.21 17.57 8.01
CA GLY A 156 12.67 18.89 8.32
C GLY A 156 13.77 19.95 8.23
N GLY A 157 13.42 21.14 7.75
CA GLY A 157 14.35 22.25 7.56
C GLY A 157 13.73 23.60 7.87
N SER A 158 14.52 24.64 7.86
CA SER A 158 14.08 26.02 8.12
C SER A 158 13.05 26.54 7.11
N THR A 159 13.01 25.97 5.89
CA THR A 159 12.07 26.34 4.83
C THR A 159 10.97 25.30 4.57
N LEU A 160 10.84 24.28 5.33
CA LEU A 160 9.92 23.17 5.33
C LEU A 160 10.69 21.83 5.27
N LEU A 161 11.46 21.61 4.23
CA LEU A 161 12.24 20.39 3.99
C LEU A 161 13.63 20.76 3.48
N GLN A 162 14.59 19.89 3.81
CA GLN A 162 15.96 19.99 3.29
C GLN A 162 16.54 18.61 3.01
N LEU A 163 17.58 18.56 2.19
CA LEU A 163 18.38 17.36 2.02
C LEU A 163 19.12 17.06 3.33
N PHE A 164 19.35 15.81 3.60
CA PHE A 164 20.07 15.36 4.79
C PHE A 164 21.39 16.08 5.00
N SER A 165 21.61 16.51 6.23
CA SER A 165 22.92 16.81 6.82
C SER A 165 22.89 16.38 8.28
N VAL A 166 24.02 16.01 8.87
CA VAL A 166 24.08 15.55 10.26
C VAL A 166 23.60 16.64 11.21
N ASP A 167 24.05 17.87 11.02
CA ASP A 167 23.64 19.03 11.84
C ASP A 167 22.16 19.32 11.68
N GLY A 168 21.65 19.27 10.44
CA GLY A 168 20.21 19.48 10.17
C GLY A 168 19.33 18.40 10.80
N TYR A 169 19.77 17.14 10.76
CA TYR A 169 19.07 16.03 11.41
C TYR A 169 19.04 16.22 12.93
N ASN A 170 20.19 16.55 13.53
CA ASN A 170 20.31 16.77 14.97
C ASN A 170 19.43 17.94 15.42
N ALA A 171 19.42 19.05 14.66
CA ALA A 171 18.56 20.18 14.93
C ALA A 171 17.07 19.84 14.81
N ALA A 172 16.68 19.05 13.80
CA ALA A 172 15.28 18.69 13.57
C ALA A 172 14.75 17.67 14.59
N LYS A 173 15.60 16.78 15.11
CA LYS A 173 15.21 15.69 16.03
C LYS A 173 15.55 15.97 17.49
N GLY A 174 16.38 16.97 17.78
CA GLY A 174 16.86 17.26 19.15
C GLY A 174 17.76 16.16 19.72
N VAL A 175 18.60 15.54 18.87
CA VAL A 175 19.49 14.44 19.24
C VAL A 175 20.93 14.74 18.82
N GLU A 176 21.88 13.95 19.32
CA GLU A 176 23.30 14.00 18.92
C GLU A 176 23.65 12.75 18.10
N ALA A 177 23.19 12.71 16.87
CA ALA A 177 23.58 11.66 15.93
C ALA A 177 24.89 12.01 15.23
N SER A 178 25.61 10.98 14.80
CA SER A 178 26.86 11.08 14.04
C SER A 178 26.70 10.53 12.62
N PHE A 179 27.71 10.77 11.79
CA PHE A 179 27.74 10.15 10.46
C PHE A 179 27.69 8.61 10.52
N ASN A 180 28.34 8.00 11.54
CA ASN A 180 28.43 6.54 11.66
C ASN A 180 27.12 5.87 12.13
N ASN A 181 26.12 6.61 12.56
CA ASN A 181 24.78 6.04 12.80
C ASN A 181 23.75 6.50 11.77
N VAL A 182 23.48 7.80 11.60
CA VAL A 182 22.49 8.25 10.62
C VAL A 182 23.06 8.52 9.23
N GLY A 183 24.26 9.11 9.10
CA GLY A 183 24.80 9.48 7.80
C GLY A 183 25.05 8.30 6.88
N ILE A 184 25.62 7.22 7.42
CA ILE A 184 25.87 6.00 6.66
C ILE A 184 24.57 5.33 6.17
N THR A 185 23.48 5.38 6.96
CA THR A 185 22.19 4.81 6.54
C THR A 185 21.55 5.57 5.38
N VAL A 186 21.75 6.89 5.33
CA VAL A 186 21.30 7.71 4.18
C VAL A 186 22.04 7.32 2.90
N ILE A 187 23.38 7.15 2.98
CA ILE A 187 24.18 6.70 1.82
C ILE A 187 23.74 5.30 1.38
N LEU A 188 23.53 4.38 2.33
CA LEU A 188 23.05 3.03 2.03
C LEU A 188 21.69 3.04 1.37
N ALA A 189 20.77 3.90 1.80
CA ALA A 189 19.47 4.06 1.16
C ALA A 189 19.58 4.57 -0.29
N LEU A 190 20.44 5.56 -0.55
CA LEU A 190 20.69 6.05 -1.91
C LEU A 190 21.28 4.96 -2.81
N ILE A 191 22.28 4.21 -2.31
CA ILE A 191 22.82 3.04 -3.01
C ILE A 191 21.70 2.01 -3.26
N GLY A 192 20.85 1.77 -2.27
CA GLY A 192 19.71 0.87 -2.38
C GLY A 192 18.73 1.25 -3.47
N ILE A 193 18.42 2.55 -3.62
CA ILE A 193 17.58 3.05 -4.72
C ILE A 193 18.22 2.73 -6.08
N ILE A 194 19.53 2.97 -6.22
CA ILE A 194 20.28 2.68 -7.45
C ILE A 194 20.28 1.17 -7.74
N VAL A 195 20.60 0.35 -6.74
CA VAL A 195 20.65 -1.11 -6.86
C VAL A 195 19.28 -1.65 -7.27
N THR A 196 18.21 -1.23 -6.57
CA THR A 196 16.84 -1.66 -6.91
C THR A 196 16.47 -1.20 -8.32
N GLY A 197 16.81 0.02 -8.71
CA GLY A 197 16.62 0.53 -10.08
C GLY A 197 17.33 -0.33 -11.13
N ILE A 198 18.59 -0.73 -10.89
CA ILE A 198 19.32 -1.65 -11.78
C ILE A 198 18.61 -3.01 -11.91
N LEU A 199 18.14 -3.56 -10.79
CA LEU A 199 17.39 -4.83 -10.79
C LEU A 199 16.07 -4.71 -11.58
N VAL A 200 15.37 -3.58 -11.46
CA VAL A 200 14.15 -3.29 -12.25
C VAL A 200 14.48 -3.20 -13.73
N VAL A 201 15.50 -2.44 -14.14
CA VAL A 201 15.91 -2.31 -15.55
C VAL A 201 16.31 -3.66 -16.15
N LYS A 202 16.95 -4.51 -15.35
CA LYS A 202 17.32 -5.88 -15.75
C LYS A 202 16.17 -6.88 -15.69
N ASN A 203 14.96 -6.46 -15.35
CA ASN A 203 13.78 -7.32 -15.18
C ASN A 203 14.03 -8.53 -14.24
N VAL A 204 14.79 -8.34 -13.17
CA VAL A 204 15.04 -9.40 -12.18
C VAL A 204 13.75 -9.68 -11.43
N LYS A 205 13.32 -10.94 -11.35
CA LYS A 205 12.13 -11.34 -10.60
C LYS A 205 12.36 -11.08 -9.11
N GLY A 206 11.37 -10.49 -8.43
CA GLY A 206 11.51 -10.09 -7.03
C GLY A 206 12.50 -8.94 -6.82
N ASN A 207 12.70 -8.08 -7.82
CA ASN A 207 13.65 -6.96 -7.80
C ASN A 207 13.56 -6.09 -6.55
N ILE A 208 12.34 -5.81 -6.05
CA ILE A 208 12.10 -5.01 -4.84
C ILE A 208 12.66 -5.75 -3.60
N LEU A 209 12.32 -7.04 -3.45
CA LEU A 209 12.82 -7.84 -2.32
C LEU A 209 14.35 -7.97 -2.36
N TRP A 210 14.93 -8.26 -3.53
CA TRP A 210 16.39 -8.31 -3.69
C TRP A 210 17.04 -6.96 -3.40
N GLY A 211 16.41 -5.85 -3.83
CA GLY A 211 16.88 -4.50 -3.51
C GLY A 211 16.98 -4.26 -2.01
N ILE A 212 15.93 -4.65 -1.26
CA ILE A 212 15.91 -4.58 0.21
C ILE A 212 17.03 -5.44 0.81
N LEU A 213 17.10 -6.72 0.42
CA LEU A 213 18.08 -7.67 1.00
C LEU A 213 19.51 -7.25 0.72
N ILE A 214 19.83 -6.77 -0.49
CA ILE A 214 21.17 -6.27 -0.84
C ILE A 214 21.49 -5.01 -0.02
N THR A 215 20.56 -4.06 0.07
CA THR A 215 20.79 -2.82 0.86
C THR A 215 20.98 -3.13 2.34
N TRP A 216 20.20 -4.04 2.90
CA TRP A 216 20.37 -4.51 4.27
C TRP A 216 21.70 -5.25 4.46
N GLY A 217 22.07 -6.15 3.54
CA GLY A 217 23.34 -6.86 3.57
C GLY A 217 24.54 -5.91 3.53
N LEU A 218 24.49 -4.85 2.71
CA LEU A 218 25.50 -3.78 2.72
C LEU A 218 25.55 -3.07 4.09
N GLY A 219 24.40 -2.82 4.71
CA GLY A 219 24.33 -2.28 6.07
C GLY A 219 25.02 -3.18 7.10
N ILE A 220 24.77 -4.49 7.05
CA ILE A 220 25.42 -5.49 7.93
C ILE A 220 26.94 -5.46 7.71
N ILE A 221 27.40 -5.40 6.47
CA ILE A 221 28.84 -5.26 6.17
C ILE A 221 29.40 -3.98 6.78
N CYS A 222 28.69 -2.85 6.65
CA CYS A 222 29.11 -1.60 7.28
C CYS A 222 29.15 -1.70 8.83
N GLN A 223 28.23 -2.44 9.44
CA GLN A 223 28.24 -2.68 10.89
C GLN A 223 29.49 -3.49 11.31
N PHE A 224 29.82 -4.55 10.61
CA PHE A 224 31.06 -5.32 10.89
C PHE A 224 32.33 -4.53 10.63
N ALA A 225 32.33 -3.63 9.66
CA ALA A 225 33.46 -2.77 9.35
C ALA A 225 33.60 -1.55 10.31
N GLY A 226 32.65 -1.37 11.26
CA GLY A 226 32.65 -0.23 12.19
C GLY A 226 32.24 1.09 11.53
N LEU A 227 31.72 1.07 10.29
CA LEU A 227 31.19 2.24 9.59
C LEU A 227 29.77 2.57 10.05
N TYR A 228 28.96 1.56 10.38
CA TYR A 228 27.68 1.71 11.07
C TYR A 228 27.85 1.31 12.53
N VAL A 229 27.56 2.24 13.43
CA VAL A 229 27.62 2.01 14.88
C VAL A 229 26.20 2.11 15.45
N PRO A 230 25.63 1.00 15.95
CA PRO A 230 24.33 1.04 16.59
C PRO A 230 24.30 2.02 17.76
N ASN A 231 23.22 2.79 17.87
CA ASN A 231 22.92 3.66 19.02
C ASN A 231 21.43 3.58 19.33
N PRO A 232 20.99 2.64 20.20
CA PRO A 232 19.58 2.45 20.54
C PRO A 232 18.92 3.66 21.18
N GLU A 233 19.67 4.54 21.85
CA GLU A 233 19.13 5.75 22.51
C GLU A 233 18.51 6.73 21.52
N ILE A 234 19.01 6.73 20.28
CA ILE A 234 18.52 7.58 19.19
C ILE A 234 17.82 6.76 18.07
N GLY A 235 17.44 5.51 18.36
CA GLY A 235 16.66 4.66 17.48
C GLY A 235 17.42 3.89 16.40
N PHE A 236 18.77 3.80 16.47
CA PHE A 236 19.59 3.02 15.55
C PHE A 236 20.02 1.71 16.19
N TYR A 237 19.32 0.62 15.85
CA TYR A 237 19.53 -0.71 16.42
C TYR A 237 20.55 -1.52 15.60
N SER A 238 20.99 -2.68 16.16
CA SER A 238 21.76 -3.66 15.41
C SER A 238 21.00 -4.15 14.19
N LEU A 239 21.71 -4.30 13.07
CA LEU A 239 21.16 -4.78 11.80
C LEU A 239 21.15 -6.31 11.71
N LEU A 240 21.67 -7.00 12.73
CA LEU A 240 21.71 -8.46 12.76
C LEU A 240 20.36 -9.03 13.22
N PRO A 241 19.87 -10.11 12.58
CA PRO A 241 18.67 -10.82 13.04
C PRO A 241 18.86 -11.35 14.45
N ASP A 242 17.84 -11.19 15.28
CA ASP A 242 17.82 -11.74 16.64
C ASP A 242 17.11 -13.10 16.65
N PHE A 243 17.90 -14.15 16.84
CA PHE A 243 17.40 -15.53 16.97
C PHE A 243 17.33 -16.00 18.43
N SER A 244 17.41 -15.13 19.42
CA SER A 244 17.39 -15.48 20.84
C SER A 244 16.13 -16.27 21.22
N ASN A 245 15.00 -15.97 20.59
CA ASN A 245 13.71 -16.67 20.75
C ASN A 245 13.49 -17.78 19.70
N GLY A 246 14.52 -18.15 18.94
CA GLY A 246 14.42 -19.13 17.85
C GLY A 246 13.55 -18.63 16.70
N LEU A 247 12.88 -19.56 15.99
CA LEU A 247 11.93 -19.28 14.91
C LEU A 247 10.48 -19.16 15.42
N SER A 248 10.30 -18.48 16.55
CA SER A 248 8.99 -18.29 17.16
C SER A 248 8.15 -17.28 16.39
N ILE A 249 6.83 -17.51 16.33
CA ILE A 249 5.87 -16.57 15.75
C ILE A 249 5.58 -15.48 16.79
N PRO A 250 5.79 -14.18 16.47
CA PRO A 250 5.45 -13.11 17.39
C PRO A 250 3.96 -13.11 17.75
N SER A 251 3.66 -12.78 19.02
CA SER A 251 2.28 -12.80 19.52
C SER A 251 1.44 -11.68 18.91
N LEU A 252 0.21 -11.98 18.51
CA LEU A 252 -0.78 -10.99 18.07
C LEU A 252 -1.44 -10.25 19.26
N ALA A 253 -1.32 -10.73 20.50
CA ALA A 253 -2.05 -10.22 21.65
C ALA A 253 -2.00 -8.69 21.83
N PRO A 254 -0.89 -7.99 21.52
CA PRO A 254 -0.82 -6.53 21.64
C PRO A 254 -1.81 -5.76 20.77
N ILE A 255 -2.16 -6.31 19.60
CA ILE A 255 -2.94 -5.58 18.57
C ILE A 255 -4.24 -6.30 18.16
N PHE A 256 -4.40 -7.57 18.50
CA PHE A 256 -5.56 -8.38 18.10
C PHE A 256 -6.86 -7.83 18.67
N ALA A 257 -7.83 -7.58 17.80
CA ALA A 257 -9.17 -7.08 18.14
C ALA A 257 -9.17 -5.78 19.00
N LYS A 258 -8.12 -4.95 18.89
CA LYS A 258 -8.00 -3.68 19.61
C LYS A 258 -8.71 -2.55 18.85
N LEU A 259 -10.04 -2.69 18.67
CA LEU A 259 -10.88 -1.70 18.00
C LEU A 259 -11.41 -0.70 19.02
N GLN A 260 -11.45 0.59 18.66
CA GLN A 260 -11.99 1.68 19.47
C GLN A 260 -13.21 2.28 18.76
N PHE A 261 -14.38 2.10 19.35
CA PHE A 261 -15.66 2.56 18.75
C PHE A 261 -16.10 3.94 19.24
N ASP A 262 -15.35 4.56 20.14
CA ASP A 262 -15.67 5.90 20.60
C ASP A 262 -15.48 6.92 19.49
N GLY A 263 -16.49 7.73 19.22
CA GLY A 263 -16.44 8.77 18.19
C GLY A 263 -16.70 8.31 16.75
N VAL A 264 -17.15 7.06 16.51
CA VAL A 264 -17.44 6.52 15.15
C VAL A 264 -18.56 7.26 14.39
N PHE A 265 -19.34 8.11 15.07
CA PHE A 265 -20.35 8.95 14.45
C PHE A 265 -19.88 10.40 14.26
N SER A 266 -18.59 10.70 14.51
CA SER A 266 -18.01 12.01 14.25
C SER A 266 -17.85 12.26 12.75
N LEU A 267 -17.83 13.54 12.35
CA LEU A 267 -17.56 13.91 10.96
C LEU A 267 -16.17 13.46 10.52
N ASP A 268 -15.18 13.55 11.41
CA ASP A 268 -13.80 13.08 11.17
C ASP A 268 -13.76 11.59 10.85
N PHE A 269 -14.47 10.76 11.64
CA PHE A 269 -14.53 9.33 11.36
C PHE A 269 -15.12 9.04 9.98
N LEU A 270 -16.19 9.74 9.61
CA LEU A 270 -16.82 9.58 8.28
C LEU A 270 -15.86 9.99 7.16
N VAL A 271 -15.07 11.05 7.34
CA VAL A 271 -14.06 11.49 6.36
C VAL A 271 -12.93 10.47 6.27
N ILE A 272 -12.42 9.97 7.39
CA ILE A 272 -11.37 8.94 7.44
C ILE A 272 -11.87 7.65 6.78
N LEU A 273 -13.06 7.19 7.16
CA LEU A 273 -13.70 6.00 6.57
C LEU A 273 -13.88 6.15 5.06
N PHE A 274 -14.39 7.33 4.62
CA PHE A 274 -14.59 7.60 3.20
C PHE A 274 -13.26 7.59 2.43
N ALA A 275 -12.19 8.15 3.00
CA ALA A 275 -10.89 8.12 2.34
C ALA A 275 -10.34 6.70 2.22
N PHE A 276 -10.47 5.85 3.25
CA PHE A 276 -10.14 4.43 3.16
C PHE A 276 -10.95 3.74 2.05
N LEU A 277 -12.28 3.87 2.08
CA LEU A 277 -13.18 3.31 1.07
C LEU A 277 -12.80 3.75 -0.35
N PHE A 278 -12.46 5.02 -0.52
CA PHE A 278 -12.15 5.59 -1.82
C PHE A 278 -10.81 5.06 -2.35
N VAL A 279 -9.76 5.08 -1.52
CA VAL A 279 -8.43 4.61 -1.91
C VAL A 279 -8.45 3.12 -2.24
N ASP A 280 -9.06 2.29 -1.37
CA ASP A 280 -9.16 0.85 -1.61
C ASP A 280 -9.99 0.51 -2.86
N LEU A 281 -11.09 1.24 -3.09
CA LEU A 281 -11.91 1.05 -4.29
C LEU A 281 -11.07 1.18 -5.57
N PHE A 282 -10.19 2.20 -5.63
CA PHE A 282 -9.37 2.44 -6.82
C PHE A 282 -8.18 1.51 -6.90
N ASP A 283 -7.55 1.21 -5.78
CA ASP A 283 -6.39 0.32 -5.73
C ASP A 283 -6.82 -1.10 -6.15
N THR A 284 -7.87 -1.63 -5.54
CA THR A 284 -8.39 -2.97 -5.86
C THR A 284 -8.92 -3.07 -7.28
N LEU A 285 -9.83 -2.17 -7.70
CA LEU A 285 -10.42 -2.27 -9.06
C LEU A 285 -9.40 -1.94 -10.14
N GLY A 286 -8.53 -0.96 -9.92
CA GLY A 286 -7.46 -0.62 -10.84
C GLY A 286 -6.50 -1.79 -11.03
N THR A 287 -6.11 -2.45 -9.94
CA THR A 287 -5.23 -3.63 -9.97
C THR A 287 -5.92 -4.82 -10.61
N LEU A 288 -7.15 -5.15 -10.22
CA LEU A 288 -7.90 -6.27 -10.79
C LEU A 288 -8.05 -6.14 -12.31
N VAL A 289 -8.47 -4.98 -12.80
CA VAL A 289 -8.64 -4.72 -14.23
C VAL A 289 -7.28 -4.69 -14.95
N GLY A 290 -6.28 -4.01 -14.39
CA GLY A 290 -4.95 -3.88 -14.98
C GLY A 290 -4.22 -5.22 -15.14
N VAL A 291 -4.20 -6.04 -14.10
CA VAL A 291 -3.56 -7.36 -14.11
C VAL A 291 -4.35 -8.33 -14.97
N SER A 292 -5.68 -8.31 -14.91
CA SER A 292 -6.56 -9.18 -15.73
C SER A 292 -6.44 -8.86 -17.21
N SER A 293 -6.30 -7.60 -17.59
CA SER A 293 -6.08 -7.18 -18.97
C SER A 293 -4.77 -7.77 -19.52
N LYS A 294 -3.67 -7.65 -18.76
CA LYS A 294 -2.38 -8.27 -19.13
C LYS A 294 -2.46 -9.80 -19.21
N ALA A 295 -3.32 -10.40 -18.40
CA ALA A 295 -3.55 -11.85 -18.39
C ALA A 295 -4.43 -12.37 -19.52
N GLY A 296 -5.08 -11.49 -20.29
CA GLY A 296 -6.11 -11.86 -21.26
C GLY A 296 -7.34 -12.51 -20.61
N MET A 297 -7.68 -12.13 -19.38
CA MET A 297 -8.79 -12.68 -18.59
C MET A 297 -10.07 -11.86 -18.69
N LEU A 298 -10.05 -10.73 -19.40
CA LEU A 298 -11.23 -9.91 -19.64
C LEU A 298 -12.10 -10.54 -20.73
N ASP A 299 -13.42 -10.42 -20.59
CA ASP A 299 -14.39 -10.83 -21.61
C ASP A 299 -14.41 -9.87 -22.80
N GLU A 300 -15.24 -10.19 -23.83
CA GLU A 300 -15.37 -9.39 -25.04
C GLU A 300 -15.83 -7.95 -24.80
N ASN A 301 -16.44 -7.67 -23.63
CA ASN A 301 -16.88 -6.34 -23.20
C ASN A 301 -15.84 -5.63 -22.31
N GLY A 302 -14.62 -6.20 -22.15
CA GLY A 302 -13.59 -5.67 -21.29
C GLY A 302 -13.89 -5.83 -19.79
N LYS A 303 -14.82 -6.71 -19.40
CA LYS A 303 -15.17 -6.97 -18.00
C LYS A 303 -14.46 -8.21 -17.48
N LEU A 304 -14.12 -8.21 -16.21
CA LEU A 304 -13.55 -9.35 -15.50
C LEU A 304 -14.68 -10.30 -15.06
N PRO A 305 -14.75 -11.54 -15.58
CA PRO A 305 -15.70 -12.54 -15.10
C PRO A 305 -15.52 -12.79 -13.60
N HIS A 306 -16.60 -13.06 -12.86
CA HIS A 306 -16.55 -13.34 -11.40
C HIS A 306 -15.95 -12.24 -10.53
N ILE A 307 -15.87 -10.99 -10.98
CA ILE A 307 -15.34 -9.84 -10.23
C ILE A 307 -15.96 -9.72 -8.83
N LYS A 308 -17.24 -10.07 -8.66
CA LYS A 308 -17.91 -10.05 -7.35
C LYS A 308 -17.23 -10.93 -6.31
N GLY A 309 -16.75 -12.10 -6.72
CA GLY A 309 -16.00 -13.00 -5.85
C GLY A 309 -14.66 -12.39 -5.40
N ALA A 310 -13.95 -11.75 -6.32
CA ALA A 310 -12.71 -11.07 -6.02
C ALA A 310 -12.92 -9.88 -5.06
N LEU A 311 -13.93 -9.06 -5.33
CA LEU A 311 -14.28 -7.91 -4.47
C LEU A 311 -14.78 -8.34 -3.08
N LEU A 312 -15.44 -9.49 -2.99
CA LEU A 312 -15.85 -10.04 -1.70
C LEU A 312 -14.64 -10.60 -0.92
N ALA A 313 -13.69 -11.25 -1.61
CA ALA A 313 -12.45 -11.73 -0.98
C ALA A 313 -11.65 -10.56 -0.38
N ASP A 314 -11.53 -9.49 -1.10
CA ASP A 314 -10.88 -8.25 -0.70
C ASP A 314 -11.55 -7.62 0.54
N ALA A 315 -12.88 -7.45 0.52
CA ALA A 315 -13.65 -6.89 1.62
C ALA A 315 -13.58 -7.74 2.91
N VAL A 316 -13.65 -9.06 2.78
CA VAL A 316 -13.53 -9.98 3.92
C VAL A 316 -12.09 -9.98 4.45
N ALA A 317 -11.09 -9.91 3.57
CA ALA A 317 -9.68 -9.82 3.94
C ALA A 317 -9.37 -8.52 4.71
N THR A 318 -9.92 -7.38 4.27
CA THR A 318 -9.81 -6.08 4.95
C THR A 318 -10.44 -6.14 6.35
N THR A 319 -11.66 -6.66 6.46
CA THR A 319 -12.34 -6.83 7.76
C THR A 319 -11.54 -7.72 8.71
N ALA A 320 -11.05 -8.86 8.22
CA ALA A 320 -10.23 -9.79 9.00
C ALA A 320 -8.87 -9.17 9.35
N GLY A 321 -8.24 -8.45 8.43
CA GLY A 321 -6.99 -7.73 8.63
C GLY A 321 -7.09 -6.70 9.76
N ALA A 322 -8.15 -5.92 9.80
CA ALA A 322 -8.41 -4.96 10.88
C ALA A 322 -8.54 -5.64 12.25
N VAL A 323 -9.22 -6.80 12.32
CA VAL A 323 -9.31 -7.59 13.57
C VAL A 323 -7.95 -8.18 13.95
N LEU A 324 -7.15 -8.62 12.99
CA LEU A 324 -5.79 -9.10 13.24
C LEU A 324 -4.85 -7.97 13.68
N GLY A 325 -5.16 -6.71 13.37
CA GLY A 325 -4.36 -5.54 13.73
C GLY A 325 -3.48 -5.03 12.59
N THR A 326 -3.92 -5.13 11.35
CA THR A 326 -3.27 -4.50 10.20
C THR A 326 -4.24 -3.62 9.42
N SER A 327 -3.71 -2.78 8.53
CA SER A 327 -4.52 -1.90 7.67
C SER A 327 -5.25 -2.67 6.57
N THR A 328 -5.96 -1.94 5.71
CA THR A 328 -6.73 -2.47 4.59
C THR A 328 -5.92 -3.45 3.75
N THR A 329 -6.48 -4.64 3.54
CA THR A 329 -5.88 -5.72 2.75
C THR A 329 -6.47 -5.71 1.35
N THR A 330 -5.66 -5.45 0.33
CA THR A 330 -6.09 -5.24 -1.06
C THR A 330 -5.32 -6.11 -2.05
N THR A 331 -5.80 -6.19 -3.29
CA THR A 331 -5.16 -6.95 -4.37
C THR A 331 -3.89 -6.23 -4.85
N PHE A 332 -2.77 -6.96 -4.94
CA PHE A 332 -1.46 -6.44 -5.31
C PHE A 332 -1.19 -6.52 -6.81
N VAL A 333 -0.68 -5.42 -7.38
CA VAL A 333 -0.30 -5.32 -8.80
C VAL A 333 0.86 -6.27 -9.16
N GLU A 334 1.69 -6.62 -8.19
CA GLU A 334 2.78 -7.60 -8.30
C GLU A 334 2.28 -9.00 -8.70
N SER A 335 1.01 -9.29 -8.51
CA SER A 335 0.35 -10.50 -9.06
C SER A 335 0.56 -10.65 -10.56
N ALA A 336 0.78 -9.54 -11.28
CA ALA A 336 1.14 -9.53 -12.69
C ALA A 336 2.40 -10.36 -12.99
N SER A 337 3.32 -10.49 -12.03
CA SER A 337 4.54 -11.28 -12.19
C SER A 337 4.23 -12.77 -12.31
N GLY A 338 3.39 -13.32 -11.41
CA GLY A 338 2.94 -14.70 -11.50
C GLY A 338 2.07 -14.97 -12.73
N VAL A 339 1.20 -14.01 -13.08
CA VAL A 339 0.40 -14.08 -14.30
C VAL A 339 1.28 -14.15 -15.55
N SER A 340 2.39 -13.39 -15.58
CA SER A 340 3.37 -13.45 -16.69
C SER A 340 4.08 -14.80 -16.80
N GLU A 341 4.22 -15.55 -15.69
CA GLU A 341 4.74 -16.92 -15.66
C GLU A 341 3.71 -17.98 -16.09
N GLY A 342 2.49 -17.57 -16.40
CA GLY A 342 1.42 -18.46 -16.82
C GLY A 342 0.40 -18.81 -15.74
N GLY A 343 0.43 -18.19 -14.57
CA GLY A 343 -0.60 -18.30 -13.53
C GLY A 343 -1.97 -17.82 -14.05
N ARG A 344 -3.00 -18.63 -13.89
CA ARG A 344 -4.34 -18.36 -14.44
C ARG A 344 -5.45 -18.67 -13.44
N THR A 345 -5.14 -19.36 -12.38
CA THR A 345 -6.15 -19.91 -11.46
C THR A 345 -5.82 -19.64 -9.99
N GLY A 346 -6.78 -19.93 -9.12
CA GLY A 346 -6.60 -19.84 -7.67
C GLY A 346 -5.49 -20.75 -7.12
N LEU A 347 -4.95 -21.71 -7.87
CA LEU A 347 -3.82 -22.51 -7.39
C LEU A 347 -2.55 -21.67 -7.25
N THR A 348 -2.32 -20.68 -8.12
CA THR A 348 -1.27 -19.66 -7.97
C THR A 348 -1.45 -18.92 -6.65
N ALA A 349 -2.67 -18.43 -6.37
CA ALA A 349 -2.98 -17.72 -5.13
C ALA A 349 -2.81 -18.62 -3.89
N VAL A 350 -3.26 -19.88 -3.93
CA VAL A 350 -3.05 -20.84 -2.81
C VAL A 350 -1.55 -21.04 -2.53
N THR A 351 -0.73 -21.17 -3.57
CA THR A 351 0.72 -21.32 -3.41
C THR A 351 1.32 -20.08 -2.73
N THR A 352 0.95 -18.89 -3.20
CA THR A 352 1.39 -17.62 -2.60
C THR A 352 0.93 -17.50 -1.15
N ALA A 353 -0.33 -17.86 -0.86
CA ALA A 353 -0.87 -17.85 0.51
C ALA A 353 -0.06 -18.75 1.44
N ILE A 354 0.22 -20.00 1.04
CA ILE A 354 1.02 -20.93 1.84
C ILE A 354 2.40 -20.34 2.16
N LEU A 355 3.05 -19.68 1.20
CA LEU A 355 4.35 -19.06 1.42
C LEU A 355 4.27 -17.89 2.40
N PHE A 356 3.20 -17.07 2.39
CA PHE A 356 2.96 -16.07 3.42
C PHE A 356 2.75 -16.71 4.81
N GLY A 357 2.01 -17.81 4.89
CA GLY A 357 1.87 -18.58 6.13
C GLY A 357 3.20 -19.13 6.66
N LEU A 358 4.04 -19.67 5.77
CA LEU A 358 5.37 -20.16 6.14
C LEU A 358 6.32 -19.04 6.57
N SER A 359 6.14 -17.83 6.07
CA SER A 359 6.94 -16.65 6.44
C SER A 359 6.81 -16.27 7.90
N LEU A 360 5.75 -16.70 8.60
CA LEU A 360 5.58 -16.48 10.04
C LEU A 360 6.79 -16.97 10.86
N PHE A 361 7.44 -18.06 10.41
CA PHE A 361 8.63 -18.60 11.06
C PHE A 361 9.91 -17.82 10.73
N LEU A 362 9.86 -16.90 9.78
CA LEU A 362 11.00 -16.06 9.35
C LEU A 362 10.97 -14.66 9.98
N SER A 363 10.17 -14.46 11.02
CA SER A 363 10.03 -13.17 11.72
C SER A 363 11.37 -12.53 12.13
N PRO A 364 12.39 -13.28 12.67
CA PRO A 364 13.65 -12.67 13.04
C PRO A 364 14.38 -12.01 11.86
N ILE A 365 14.21 -12.55 10.65
CA ILE A 365 14.83 -12.02 9.44
C ILE A 365 14.11 -10.75 8.99
N PHE A 366 12.79 -10.81 8.84
CA PHE A 366 12.02 -9.67 8.32
C PHE A 366 12.00 -8.48 9.27
N LEU A 367 11.95 -8.72 10.58
CA LEU A 367 11.95 -7.66 11.60
C LEU A 367 13.31 -6.98 11.79
N ALA A 368 14.39 -7.64 11.40
CA ALA A 368 15.73 -7.04 11.43
C ALA A 368 16.00 -6.07 10.27
N ILE A 369 15.13 -6.05 9.23
CA ILE A 369 15.29 -5.19 8.06
C ILE A 369 14.96 -3.75 8.46
N PRO A 370 15.91 -2.81 8.41
CA PRO A 370 15.71 -1.44 8.85
C PRO A 370 15.01 -0.59 7.78
N SER A 371 14.46 0.55 8.20
CA SER A 371 13.72 1.47 7.32
C SER A 371 14.56 2.01 6.16
N PHE A 372 15.87 2.23 6.34
CA PHE A 372 16.73 2.67 5.23
C PHE A 372 16.85 1.61 4.11
N ALA A 373 16.69 0.32 4.45
CA ALA A 373 16.73 -0.76 3.47
C ALA A 373 15.36 -0.96 2.79
N THR A 374 14.25 -0.61 3.45
CA THR A 374 12.91 -0.68 2.86
C THR A 374 12.54 0.58 2.05
N ALA A 375 13.16 1.71 2.30
CA ALA A 375 12.90 2.96 1.59
C ALA A 375 13.05 2.88 0.05
N PRO A 376 14.07 2.19 -0.52
CA PRO A 376 14.16 1.95 -1.95
C PRO A 376 12.91 1.29 -2.54
N ALA A 377 12.29 0.36 -1.81
CA ALA A 377 11.05 -0.28 -2.23
C ALA A 377 9.90 0.74 -2.37
N LEU A 378 9.75 1.63 -1.37
CA LEU A 378 8.72 2.67 -1.39
C LEU A 378 8.90 3.62 -2.59
N VAL A 379 10.13 4.00 -2.90
CA VAL A 379 10.45 4.85 -4.06
C VAL A 379 10.09 4.16 -5.38
N ILE A 380 10.41 2.87 -5.54
CA ILE A 380 10.13 2.12 -6.76
C ILE A 380 8.63 1.80 -6.90
N VAL A 381 7.94 1.46 -5.81
CA VAL A 381 6.47 1.30 -5.82
C VAL A 381 5.80 2.62 -6.20
N GLY A 382 6.29 3.74 -5.65
CA GLY A 382 5.84 5.07 -6.04
C GLY A 382 6.00 5.34 -7.54
N LEU A 383 7.12 4.92 -8.15
CA LEU A 383 7.35 5.00 -9.61
C LEU A 383 6.33 4.17 -10.40
N TYR A 384 6.01 2.95 -9.95
CA TYR A 384 5.02 2.12 -10.64
C TYR A 384 3.63 2.77 -10.63
N MET A 385 3.22 3.38 -9.52
CA MET A 385 1.96 4.11 -9.43
C MET A 385 1.99 5.42 -10.25
N LEU A 386 3.12 6.14 -10.24
CA LEU A 386 3.33 7.35 -11.05
C LEU A 386 3.17 7.08 -12.55
N SER A 387 3.47 5.88 -13.04
CA SER A 387 3.33 5.52 -14.45
C SER A 387 1.91 5.73 -15.00
N ASN A 388 0.89 5.75 -14.14
CA ASN A 388 -0.50 6.03 -14.52
C ASN A 388 -0.71 7.47 -15.01
N VAL A 389 0.26 8.37 -14.86
CA VAL A 389 0.20 9.77 -15.35
C VAL A 389 -0.02 9.83 -16.86
N ILE A 390 0.49 8.86 -17.61
CA ILE A 390 0.34 8.79 -19.08
C ILE A 390 -1.11 8.58 -19.53
N SER A 391 -1.99 8.11 -18.63
CA SER A 391 -3.42 7.90 -18.93
C SER A 391 -4.28 9.13 -18.64
N ILE A 392 -3.68 10.21 -18.09
CA ILE A 392 -4.38 11.49 -17.84
C ILE A 392 -4.36 12.32 -19.11
N ASP A 393 -5.54 12.75 -19.54
CA ASP A 393 -5.66 13.71 -20.66
C ASP A 393 -5.37 15.14 -20.18
N PHE A 394 -4.18 15.63 -20.48
CA PHE A 394 -3.77 17.03 -20.19
C PHE A 394 -4.21 18.03 -21.26
N SER A 395 -4.87 17.62 -22.33
CA SER A 395 -5.35 18.55 -23.37
C SER A 395 -6.62 19.28 -22.94
N ASP A 396 -7.47 18.66 -22.12
CA ASP A 396 -8.65 19.31 -21.52
C ASP A 396 -8.32 19.87 -20.13
N MET A 397 -8.12 21.18 -20.04
CA MET A 397 -7.78 21.86 -18.77
C MET A 397 -8.86 21.71 -17.70
N SER A 398 -10.12 21.42 -18.05
CA SER A 398 -11.17 21.17 -17.06
C SER A 398 -11.03 19.81 -16.37
N GLU A 399 -10.26 18.90 -16.94
CA GLU A 399 -9.83 17.62 -16.37
C GLU A 399 -8.40 17.71 -15.78
N ALA A 400 -7.48 18.33 -16.50
CA ALA A 400 -6.06 18.38 -16.15
C ALA A 400 -5.79 19.16 -14.85
N ILE A 401 -6.45 20.31 -14.64
CA ILE A 401 -6.23 21.12 -13.44
C ILE A 401 -6.67 20.37 -12.17
N PRO A 402 -7.87 19.76 -12.07
CA PRO A 402 -8.24 18.95 -10.93
C PRO A 402 -7.28 17.78 -10.68
N CYS A 403 -6.84 17.10 -11.73
CA CYS A 403 -5.87 16.01 -11.64
C CYS A 403 -4.53 16.52 -11.08
N TYR A 404 -4.02 17.62 -11.60
CA TYR A 404 -2.78 18.24 -11.11
C TYR A 404 -2.88 18.63 -9.63
N VAL A 405 -3.98 19.29 -9.22
CA VAL A 405 -4.21 19.66 -7.81
C VAL A 405 -4.26 18.43 -6.93
N CYS A 406 -4.98 17.37 -7.34
CA CYS A 406 -5.03 16.09 -6.62
C CYS A 406 -3.64 15.49 -6.41
N ILE A 407 -2.82 15.45 -7.48
CA ILE A 407 -1.49 14.84 -7.47
C ILE A 407 -0.54 15.57 -6.52
N ILE A 408 -0.47 16.90 -6.62
CA ILE A 408 0.49 17.69 -5.84
C ILE A 408 0.09 17.83 -4.37
N ALA A 409 -1.22 17.88 -4.09
CA ALA A 409 -1.69 18.07 -2.73
C ALA A 409 -1.30 16.90 -1.80
N MET A 410 -1.26 15.65 -2.31
CA MET A 410 -0.94 14.48 -1.49
C MET A 410 0.44 14.56 -0.84
N PRO A 411 1.57 14.74 -1.55
CA PRO A 411 2.87 14.86 -0.93
C PRO A 411 3.05 16.20 -0.18
N PHE A 412 2.50 17.33 -0.67
CA PHE A 412 2.73 18.61 -0.04
C PHE A 412 1.94 18.81 1.27
N PHE A 413 0.74 18.27 1.36
CA PHE A 413 -0.04 18.28 2.61
C PHE A 413 0.23 17.05 3.48
N TYR A 414 1.08 16.14 3.02
CA TYR A 414 1.37 14.86 3.68
C TYR A 414 0.11 14.06 3.97
N SER A 415 -0.86 14.09 3.04
CA SER A 415 -2.19 13.49 3.21
C SER A 415 -2.84 13.09 1.89
N ILE A 416 -3.14 11.79 1.77
CA ILE A 416 -3.88 11.25 0.63
C ILE A 416 -5.30 11.80 0.59
N SER A 417 -5.97 11.90 1.76
CA SER A 417 -7.35 12.39 1.83
C SER A 417 -7.48 13.85 1.38
N GLU A 418 -6.48 14.69 1.69
CA GLU A 418 -6.47 16.09 1.24
C GLU A 418 -6.31 16.18 -0.28
N GLY A 419 -5.44 15.36 -0.88
CA GLY A 419 -5.31 15.30 -2.33
C GLY A 419 -6.60 14.90 -3.04
N ILE A 420 -7.29 13.86 -2.52
CA ILE A 420 -8.58 13.41 -3.05
C ILE A 420 -9.64 14.52 -2.93
N SER A 421 -9.77 15.13 -1.75
CA SER A 421 -10.76 16.17 -1.50
C SER A 421 -10.54 17.40 -2.38
N MET A 422 -9.30 17.89 -2.47
CA MET A 422 -8.94 19.01 -3.34
C MET A 422 -9.21 18.71 -4.82
N GLY A 423 -8.87 17.50 -5.28
CA GLY A 423 -9.14 17.06 -6.65
C GLY A 423 -10.64 17.07 -6.98
N ILE A 424 -11.47 16.49 -6.10
CA ILE A 424 -12.93 16.42 -6.27
C ILE A 424 -13.56 17.82 -6.23
N ILE A 425 -13.21 18.65 -5.23
CA ILE A 425 -13.73 20.02 -5.14
C ILE A 425 -13.37 20.81 -6.40
N THR A 426 -12.11 20.77 -6.82
CA THR A 426 -11.62 21.49 -7.99
C THR A 426 -12.32 21.02 -9.27
N TYR A 427 -12.52 19.71 -9.43
CA TYR A 427 -13.22 19.12 -10.57
C TYR A 427 -14.66 19.64 -10.68
N VAL A 428 -15.39 19.55 -9.58
CA VAL A 428 -16.79 19.99 -9.55
C VAL A 428 -16.90 21.50 -9.75
N ALA A 429 -16.07 22.28 -9.06
CA ALA A 429 -16.11 23.74 -9.14
C ALA A 429 -15.78 24.26 -10.55
N ILE A 430 -14.69 23.79 -11.16
CA ILE A 430 -14.28 24.25 -12.52
C ILE A 430 -15.37 23.90 -13.54
N ASN A 431 -15.84 22.65 -13.55
CA ASN A 431 -16.83 22.22 -14.55
C ASN A 431 -18.21 22.86 -14.33
N LEU A 432 -18.59 23.19 -13.08
CA LEU A 432 -19.83 23.90 -12.79
C LEU A 432 -19.74 25.36 -13.25
N ILE A 433 -18.67 26.08 -12.88
CA ILE A 433 -18.49 27.50 -13.20
C ILE A 433 -18.32 27.72 -14.71
N THR A 434 -17.61 26.81 -15.39
CA THR A 434 -17.40 26.90 -16.85
C THR A 434 -18.58 26.38 -17.67
N GLY A 435 -19.66 25.90 -17.04
CA GLY A 435 -20.84 25.38 -17.71
C GLY A 435 -20.67 23.99 -18.34
N LYS A 436 -19.52 23.35 -18.18
CA LYS A 436 -19.21 22.01 -18.73
C LYS A 436 -19.85 20.84 -17.95
N ALA A 437 -20.46 21.11 -16.81
CA ALA A 437 -21.01 20.08 -15.92
C ALA A 437 -22.02 19.12 -16.59
N LYS A 438 -22.86 19.66 -17.52
CA LYS A 438 -23.83 18.86 -18.28
C LYS A 438 -23.15 18.00 -19.36
N GLU A 439 -22.16 18.55 -20.05
CA GLU A 439 -21.37 17.87 -21.07
C GLU A 439 -20.59 16.71 -20.45
N LYS A 440 -19.91 16.95 -19.32
CA LYS A 440 -19.13 15.95 -18.56
C LYS A 440 -20.00 14.97 -17.79
N LYS A 441 -21.33 15.15 -17.74
CA LYS A 441 -22.29 14.29 -17.03
C LYS A 441 -21.83 13.99 -15.58
N ILE A 442 -21.44 15.04 -14.85
CA ILE A 442 -20.97 14.88 -13.47
C ILE A 442 -22.02 14.17 -12.64
N SER A 443 -21.64 13.09 -11.98
CA SER A 443 -22.55 12.28 -11.17
C SER A 443 -23.01 13.02 -9.92
N ALA A 444 -24.23 12.72 -9.44
CA ALA A 444 -24.75 13.27 -8.19
C ALA A 444 -23.81 12.99 -7.01
N LEU A 445 -23.14 11.83 -7.02
CA LEU A 445 -22.14 11.45 -6.02
C LEU A 445 -21.01 12.48 -5.93
N MET A 446 -20.47 12.95 -7.06
CA MET A 446 -19.36 13.93 -7.07
C MET A 446 -19.79 15.27 -6.44
N TYR A 447 -21.02 15.72 -6.65
CA TYR A 447 -21.54 16.93 -5.99
C TYR A 447 -21.68 16.74 -4.47
N VAL A 448 -22.22 15.60 -4.04
CA VAL A 448 -22.34 15.28 -2.61
C VAL A 448 -20.97 15.26 -1.95
N LEU A 449 -19.98 14.62 -2.58
CA LEU A 449 -18.62 14.55 -2.07
C LEU A 449 -17.94 15.92 -1.99
N ALA A 450 -18.09 16.74 -3.03
CA ALA A 450 -17.53 18.10 -3.03
C ALA A 450 -18.11 18.93 -1.88
N VAL A 451 -19.43 18.85 -1.65
CA VAL A 451 -20.09 19.54 -0.54
C VAL A 451 -19.59 19.03 0.82
N LEU A 452 -19.48 17.71 1.01
CA LEU A 452 -18.99 17.12 2.25
C LEU A 452 -17.54 17.55 2.54
N PHE A 453 -16.66 17.57 1.54
CA PHE A 453 -15.28 18.04 1.72
C PHE A 453 -15.17 19.55 1.98
N ILE A 454 -16.03 20.36 1.36
CA ILE A 454 -16.09 21.80 1.68
C ILE A 454 -16.55 21.99 3.13
N LEU A 455 -17.58 21.27 3.56
CA LEU A 455 -18.06 21.32 4.96
C LEU A 455 -16.97 20.89 5.92
N LYS A 456 -16.17 19.86 5.58
CA LYS A 456 -14.98 19.48 6.35
C LYS A 456 -14.06 20.66 6.59
N TYR A 457 -13.69 21.42 5.55
CA TYR A 457 -12.78 22.58 5.66
C TYR A 457 -13.38 23.79 6.39
N ILE A 458 -14.70 23.84 6.51
CA ILE A 458 -15.37 24.94 7.25
C ILE A 458 -15.48 24.62 8.74
N PHE A 459 -15.71 23.36 9.09
CA PHE A 459 -16.01 22.93 10.46
C PHE A 459 -14.88 22.21 11.20
N LEU A 460 -13.80 21.85 10.50
CA LEU A 460 -12.57 21.26 11.02
C LEU A 460 -11.37 22.18 10.80
#